data_1099161900f346d983ac01cf25d73645
#
_entry.id   1099161900f346d983ac01cf25d73645
#
_cell.length_a   1.000
_cell.length_b   1.000
_cell.length_c   1.000
_cell.angle_alpha   90.00
_cell.angle_beta   90.00
_cell.angle_gamma   90.00
#
_symmetry.space_group_name_H-M   'P 1'
#
loop_
_entity.id
_entity.type
_entity.pdbx_description
1 polymer ?
#
loop_
_entity_poly.entity_id
_entity_poly.type
_entity_poly.pdbx_seq_one_letter_code
_entity_poly.pdbx_strand_id
1 'polypeptide(L)'
;MDWTAPPLMDTLQGCAQTKRPQARPITRMKFDTVVLGAGIVGVCVAVHLQKRGRQVALVDRKLPGNETSFGNAGLIQREGVYPYAFPRDLGTLLRYARNQSLDVRYHADAILKTAPFLWQYWRNSHPARHAALAKSYATLIEHCVSEHRALAADADASALLRPIGWMKVFRTESCLDAETRVVERWHREYGVECESLDPARLRQMEPDLDKTLKGGLYFPASDSVSDPNALVTAYAKHFEALGGRFFIGDADTLREGWAVDTEAGTISAPSVVVALGPWSDRASARLGYRLPLAVKRGYHMHYAPQGTARLNHPVLDVENGYLLAPMARGIRLTTGAEIAECDAPKTPTQLAAVEPIARALFPLANRLDDEAWMGRRPCTADMLPIIGPARRHPGLWFAFGHSHHGLTLGPITGRLIAEMITGEATVVDPHPFRVERF
;
A
#
# COMPACT_ATOMS: atom_id res chain seq x y z
N MET A 1 83.48 32.75 1.87
CA MET A 1 82.31 33.58 2.20
C MET A 1 81.38 32.76 2.99
N ASP A 2 81.48 32.95 4.31
CA ASP A 2 80.76 32.13 5.31
C ASP A 2 79.26 32.44 5.33
N TRP A 3 78.46 31.43 5.43
CA TRP A 3 77.04 31.55 5.79
C TRP A 3 76.79 30.65 7.01
N THR A 4 76.75 31.27 8.18
CA THR A 4 76.35 30.68 9.46
C THR A 4 74.82 30.67 9.58
N ALA A 5 74.28 29.54 9.91
CA ALA A 5 72.85 29.38 10.23
C ALA A 5 72.58 29.80 11.69
N PRO A 6 71.38 30.38 11.99
CA PRO A 6 70.97 30.65 13.35
C PRO A 6 70.31 29.45 14.03
N PRO A 7 70.27 29.40 15.37
CA PRO A 7 69.88 28.25 16.16
C PRO A 7 68.36 28.02 16.23
N LEU A 8 67.96 26.75 16.30
CA LEU A 8 66.63 26.25 16.61
C LEU A 8 66.21 26.65 18.04
N MET A 9 65.12 27.44 18.16
CA MET A 9 64.41 27.61 19.43
C MET A 9 63.34 26.54 19.56
N ASP A 10 63.49 25.73 20.61
CA ASP A 10 62.44 24.85 21.17
C ASP A 10 61.22 25.66 21.62
N THR A 11 60.05 25.31 21.06
CA THR A 11 58.74 25.64 21.67
C THR A 11 57.81 24.46 21.55
N LEU A 12 58.05 23.46 22.41
CA LEU A 12 57.05 22.50 22.84
C LEU A 12 56.23 23.21 23.94
N GLN A 13 54.93 23.43 23.69
CA GLN A 13 53.84 23.30 24.68
C GLN A 13 52.55 23.87 24.12
N GLY A 14 51.55 23.00 23.95
CA GLY A 14 50.21 23.43 23.60
C GLY A 14 49.41 22.33 22.85
N CYS A 15 49.52 21.08 23.30
CA CYS A 15 48.57 20.05 22.83
C CYS A 15 47.19 20.33 23.45
N ALA A 16 46.39 21.13 22.77
CA ALA A 16 45.00 21.32 23.13
C ALA A 16 44.27 19.96 23.04
N GLN A 17 43.95 19.41 24.20
CA GLN A 17 43.00 18.27 24.31
C GLN A 17 41.67 18.70 23.70
N THR A 18 41.43 18.30 22.48
CA THR A 18 40.08 18.37 21.89
C THR A 18 39.18 17.48 22.75
N LYS A 19 38.36 18.11 23.60
CA LYS A 19 37.29 17.47 24.34
C LYS A 19 36.44 16.68 23.33
N ARG A 20 36.44 15.37 23.40
CA ARG A 20 35.48 14.51 22.69
C ARG A 20 34.09 15.09 23.00
N PRO A 21 33.21 15.26 21.99
CA PRO A 21 31.87 15.71 22.26
C PRO A 21 31.22 14.73 23.25
N GLN A 22 30.81 15.23 24.39
CA GLN A 22 30.06 14.43 25.38
C GLN A 22 28.84 13.89 24.68
N ALA A 23 28.71 12.57 24.62
CA ALA A 23 27.51 11.91 24.12
C ALA A 23 26.32 12.46 24.90
N ARG A 24 25.39 13.11 24.21
CA ARG A 24 24.14 13.55 24.84
C ARG A 24 23.52 12.34 25.54
N PRO A 25 22.99 12.47 26.77
CA PRO A 25 22.35 11.37 27.46
C PRO A 25 21.24 10.84 26.54
N ILE A 26 21.29 9.54 26.22
CA ILE A 26 20.27 8.87 25.40
C ILE A 26 18.98 8.93 26.19
N THR A 27 18.08 9.83 25.82
CA THR A 27 16.76 9.94 26.43
C THR A 27 15.97 8.67 26.08
N ARG A 28 15.63 7.89 27.07
CA ARG A 28 14.82 6.68 26.90
C ARG A 28 13.36 7.02 27.18
N MET A 29 12.51 6.94 26.16
CA MET A 29 11.07 7.17 26.26
C MET A 29 10.32 5.86 26.28
N LYS A 30 9.31 5.75 27.13
CA LYS A 30 8.47 4.56 27.24
C LYS A 30 7.06 4.87 26.76
N PHE A 31 6.48 3.92 26.03
CA PHE A 31 5.11 3.94 25.53
C PHE A 31 4.44 2.60 25.86
N ASP A 32 3.14 2.49 25.65
CA ASP A 32 2.42 1.22 25.77
C ASP A 32 2.60 0.38 24.50
N THR A 33 2.65 1.05 23.35
CA THR A 33 2.85 0.39 22.05
C THR A 33 3.72 1.26 21.15
N VAL A 34 4.65 0.61 20.44
CA VAL A 34 5.37 1.20 19.31
C VAL A 34 4.78 0.63 18.02
N VAL A 35 4.40 1.49 17.09
CA VAL A 35 3.97 1.11 15.74
C VAL A 35 5.08 1.48 14.77
N LEU A 36 5.63 0.49 14.05
CA LEU A 36 6.68 0.67 13.06
C LEU A 36 6.08 0.73 11.66
N GLY A 37 6.24 1.87 11.00
CA GLY A 37 5.68 2.17 9.69
C GLY A 37 4.51 3.16 9.76
N ALA A 38 4.67 4.33 9.13
CA ALA A 38 3.65 5.39 9.06
C ALA A 38 2.96 5.44 7.68
N GLY A 39 2.80 4.29 7.01
CA GLY A 39 1.86 4.11 5.92
C GLY A 39 0.42 4.08 6.43
N ILE A 40 -0.57 3.99 5.53
CA ILE A 40 -2.00 3.98 5.90
C ILE A 40 -2.32 2.95 7.00
N VAL A 41 -1.78 1.74 6.92
CA VAL A 41 -2.05 0.66 7.89
C VAL A 41 -1.50 1.04 9.27
N GLY A 42 -0.23 1.44 9.37
CA GLY A 42 0.37 1.79 10.65
C GLY A 42 -0.25 3.03 11.29
N VAL A 43 -0.58 4.05 10.50
CA VAL A 43 -1.30 5.24 11.00
C VAL A 43 -2.67 4.83 11.55
N CYS A 44 -3.44 3.99 10.83
CA CYS A 44 -4.74 3.52 11.33
C CYS A 44 -4.60 2.69 12.62
N VAL A 45 -3.59 1.81 12.72
CA VAL A 45 -3.29 1.07 13.96
C VAL A 45 -3.01 2.05 15.11
N ALA A 46 -2.16 3.05 14.88
CA ALA A 46 -1.81 4.04 15.89
C ALA A 46 -3.02 4.84 16.36
N VAL A 47 -3.89 5.30 15.43
CA VAL A 47 -5.13 6.02 15.78
C VAL A 47 -6.04 5.14 16.64
N HIS A 48 -6.32 3.91 16.21
CA HIS A 48 -7.25 3.03 16.93
C HIS A 48 -6.75 2.63 18.32
N LEU A 49 -5.43 2.46 18.50
CA LEU A 49 -4.83 2.23 19.83
C LEU A 49 -4.91 3.50 20.69
N GLN A 50 -4.63 4.67 20.12
CA GLN A 50 -4.68 5.94 20.85
C GLN A 50 -6.12 6.27 21.31
N LYS A 51 -7.14 6.02 20.46
CA LYS A 51 -8.56 6.15 20.82
C LYS A 51 -8.98 5.24 21.98
N ARG A 52 -8.24 4.15 22.23
CA ARG A 52 -8.43 3.21 23.37
C ARG A 52 -7.56 3.55 24.59
N GLY A 53 -7.01 4.77 24.63
CA GLY A 53 -6.25 5.28 25.77
C GLY A 53 -4.82 4.72 25.89
N ARG A 54 -4.29 4.04 24.85
CA ARG A 54 -2.90 3.59 24.84
C ARG A 54 -1.97 4.75 24.49
N GLN A 55 -0.83 4.86 25.17
CA GLN A 55 0.23 5.78 24.80
C GLN A 55 1.03 5.15 23.62
N VAL A 56 0.88 5.73 22.45
CA VAL A 56 1.43 5.15 21.21
C VAL A 56 2.54 6.02 20.63
N ALA A 57 3.66 5.38 20.29
CA ALA A 57 4.70 5.95 19.43
C ALA A 57 4.57 5.38 18.02
N LEU A 58 4.37 6.24 17.02
CA LEU A 58 4.43 5.89 15.60
C LEU A 58 5.82 6.24 15.06
N VAL A 59 6.53 5.27 14.46
CA VAL A 59 7.91 5.44 14.01
C VAL A 59 8.04 5.09 12.54
N ASP A 60 8.61 5.99 11.76
CA ASP A 60 8.98 5.72 10.36
C ASP A 60 10.24 6.53 9.99
N ARG A 61 10.91 6.11 8.93
CA ARG A 61 12.05 6.84 8.33
C ARG A 61 11.64 8.06 7.53
N LYS A 62 10.36 8.20 7.17
CA LYS A 62 9.75 9.30 6.42
C LYS A 62 8.50 9.80 7.11
N LEU A 63 8.06 10.99 6.72
CA LEU A 63 6.78 11.53 7.16
C LEU A 63 5.62 10.61 6.77
N PRO A 64 4.53 10.61 7.56
CA PRO A 64 3.37 9.75 7.30
C PRO A 64 2.85 9.83 5.86
N GLY A 65 2.54 8.67 5.28
CA GLY A 65 2.00 8.55 3.93
C GLY A 65 3.03 8.61 2.79
N ASN A 66 4.29 8.96 3.02
CA ASN A 66 5.28 9.27 1.98
C ASN A 66 6.03 8.06 1.40
N GLU A 67 5.49 6.85 1.57
CA GLU A 67 5.98 5.63 0.91
C GLU A 67 4.90 5.05 -0.02
N THR A 68 4.61 3.76 0.06
CA THR A 68 3.65 3.08 -0.84
C THR A 68 2.24 3.71 -0.84
N SER A 69 1.81 4.28 0.28
CA SER A 69 0.50 4.93 0.40
C SER A 69 0.35 6.19 -0.46
N PHE A 70 1.44 6.94 -0.69
CA PHE A 70 1.48 8.19 -1.46
C PHE A 70 0.84 8.04 -2.85
N GLY A 71 1.21 6.99 -3.56
CA GLY A 71 0.82 6.82 -4.95
C GLY A 71 -0.26 5.77 -5.16
N ASN A 72 -1.06 5.48 -4.15
CA ASN A 72 -2.20 4.58 -4.31
C ASN A 72 -3.17 5.11 -5.37
N ALA A 73 -3.88 4.18 -6.04
CA ALA A 73 -4.88 4.51 -7.07
C ALA A 73 -6.13 5.24 -6.52
N GLY A 74 -6.22 5.38 -5.20
CA GLY A 74 -7.30 6.12 -4.54
C GLY A 74 -8.64 5.41 -4.54
N LEU A 75 -8.65 4.07 -4.54
CA LEU A 75 -9.89 3.30 -4.47
C LEU A 75 -10.05 2.64 -3.10
N ILE A 76 -11.25 2.75 -2.53
CA ILE A 76 -11.72 1.97 -1.39
C ILE A 76 -12.75 0.98 -1.96
N GLN A 77 -12.29 -0.25 -2.18
CA GLN A 77 -12.95 -1.23 -3.06
C GLN A 77 -13.87 -2.17 -2.27
N ARG A 78 -15.19 -1.86 -2.20
CA ARG A 78 -16.19 -2.72 -1.57
C ARG A 78 -16.43 -4.02 -2.37
N GLU A 79 -16.18 -3.99 -3.67
CA GLU A 79 -16.30 -5.14 -4.57
C GLU A 79 -15.06 -6.05 -4.53
N GLY A 80 -13.98 -5.65 -3.87
CA GLY A 80 -12.71 -6.37 -3.83
C GLY A 80 -12.72 -7.66 -3.00
N VAL A 81 -13.83 -8.38 -2.98
CA VAL A 81 -14.08 -9.58 -2.14
C VAL A 81 -13.22 -10.78 -2.51
N TYR A 82 -12.76 -10.86 -3.75
CA TYR A 82 -11.83 -11.89 -4.20
C TYR A 82 -10.41 -11.31 -4.31
N PRO A 83 -9.41 -11.88 -3.61
CA PRO A 83 -8.03 -11.49 -3.84
C PRO A 83 -7.59 -11.84 -5.26
N TYR A 84 -6.66 -11.06 -5.84
CA TYR A 84 -6.20 -11.33 -7.21
C TYR A 84 -5.56 -12.72 -7.31
N ALA A 85 -6.09 -13.54 -8.22
CA ALA A 85 -5.56 -14.88 -8.51
C ALA A 85 -4.33 -14.81 -9.43
N PHE A 86 -3.42 -15.76 -9.29
CA PHE A 86 -2.41 -16.04 -10.30
C PHE A 86 -3.07 -16.77 -11.49
N PRO A 87 -2.79 -16.36 -12.74
CA PRO A 87 -3.40 -17.01 -13.90
C PRO A 87 -3.01 -18.48 -14.00
N ARG A 88 -3.96 -19.32 -14.41
CA ARG A 88 -3.77 -20.77 -14.52
C ARG A 88 -3.91 -21.29 -15.94
N ASP A 89 -4.39 -20.45 -16.86
CA ASP A 89 -4.49 -20.82 -18.27
C ASP A 89 -3.15 -20.65 -18.99
N LEU A 90 -2.84 -21.59 -19.88
CA LEU A 90 -1.56 -21.62 -20.59
C LEU A 90 -1.37 -20.42 -21.51
N GLY A 91 -2.44 -19.87 -22.09
CA GLY A 91 -2.36 -18.72 -23.00
C GLY A 91 -1.83 -17.48 -22.27
N THR A 92 -2.39 -17.17 -21.10
CA THR A 92 -1.93 -16.06 -20.25
C THR A 92 -0.52 -16.30 -19.73
N LEU A 93 -0.18 -17.54 -19.32
CA LEU A 93 1.18 -17.84 -18.85
C LEU A 93 2.23 -17.67 -19.95
N LEU A 94 1.94 -18.11 -21.19
CA LEU A 94 2.82 -17.90 -22.36
C LEU A 94 2.94 -16.42 -22.73
N ARG A 95 1.84 -15.66 -22.61
CA ARG A 95 1.86 -14.20 -22.79
C ARG A 95 2.77 -13.53 -21.78
N TYR A 96 2.68 -13.90 -20.51
CA TYR A 96 3.53 -13.33 -19.45
C TYR A 96 5.00 -13.76 -19.61
N ALA A 97 5.27 -15.01 -20.02
CA ALA A 97 6.62 -15.50 -20.24
C ALA A 97 7.41 -14.66 -21.28
N ARG A 98 6.72 -14.01 -22.23
CA ARG A 98 7.35 -13.10 -23.20
C ARG A 98 7.79 -11.76 -22.57
N ASN A 99 7.36 -11.46 -21.36
CA ASN A 99 7.64 -10.21 -20.63
C ASN A 99 7.31 -8.93 -21.41
N GLN A 100 6.24 -8.97 -22.21
CA GLN A 100 5.80 -7.85 -23.05
C GLN A 100 4.36 -7.41 -22.76
N SER A 101 3.70 -8.01 -21.77
CA SER A 101 2.34 -7.67 -21.36
C SER A 101 2.26 -6.25 -20.80
N LEU A 102 1.12 -5.60 -21.01
CA LEU A 102 0.87 -4.25 -20.47
C LEU A 102 0.54 -4.30 -18.97
N ASP A 103 -0.12 -5.37 -18.53
CA ASP A 103 -0.60 -5.58 -17.17
C ASP A 103 0.45 -6.18 -16.22
N VAL A 104 1.38 -7.02 -16.73
CA VAL A 104 2.44 -7.67 -15.94
C VAL A 104 3.79 -7.60 -16.64
N ARG A 105 4.81 -7.17 -15.91
CA ARG A 105 6.23 -7.17 -16.29
C ARG A 105 7.06 -7.80 -15.19
N TYR A 106 8.29 -8.18 -15.49
CA TYR A 106 9.22 -8.67 -14.49
C TYR A 106 10.68 -8.40 -14.84
N HIS A 107 11.51 -8.32 -13.82
CA HIS A 107 12.97 -8.37 -13.97
C HIS A 107 13.41 -9.83 -14.00
N ALA A 108 14.23 -10.20 -14.99
CA ALA A 108 14.61 -11.60 -15.21
C ALA A 108 15.35 -12.21 -14.00
N ASP A 109 16.20 -11.42 -13.35
CA ASP A 109 16.96 -11.81 -12.15
C ASP A 109 16.05 -12.00 -10.91
N ALA A 110 14.92 -11.31 -10.85
CA ALA A 110 13.96 -11.44 -9.76
C ALA A 110 13.12 -12.71 -9.84
N ILE A 111 12.93 -13.30 -11.03
CA ILE A 111 12.06 -14.46 -11.23
C ILE A 111 12.55 -15.68 -10.45
N LEU A 112 13.85 -15.98 -10.50
CA LEU A 112 14.41 -17.14 -9.78
C LEU A 112 14.28 -16.99 -8.26
N LYS A 113 14.48 -15.78 -7.75
CA LYS A 113 14.34 -15.48 -6.31
C LYS A 113 12.88 -15.53 -5.86
N THR A 114 11.95 -15.10 -6.73
CA THR A 114 10.52 -15.10 -6.46
C THR A 114 9.82 -16.42 -6.79
N ALA A 115 10.49 -17.37 -7.42
CA ALA A 115 9.90 -18.65 -7.85
C ALA A 115 9.19 -19.42 -6.72
N PRO A 116 9.73 -19.53 -5.48
CA PRO A 116 9.01 -20.17 -4.38
C PRO A 116 7.70 -19.48 -4.01
N PHE A 117 7.69 -18.14 -4.05
CA PHE A 117 6.48 -17.35 -3.84
C PHE A 117 5.47 -17.56 -4.98
N LEU A 118 5.92 -17.49 -6.25
CA LEU A 118 5.06 -17.67 -7.43
C LEU A 118 4.42 -19.06 -7.44
N TRP A 119 5.16 -20.09 -7.04
CA TRP A 119 4.63 -21.44 -6.90
C TRP A 119 3.52 -21.53 -5.85
N GLN A 120 3.75 -20.96 -4.66
CA GLN A 120 2.73 -20.93 -3.61
C GLN A 120 1.52 -20.09 -4.03
N TYR A 121 1.74 -18.96 -4.70
CA TYR A 121 0.68 -18.10 -5.23
C TYR A 121 -0.17 -18.86 -6.25
N TRP A 122 0.44 -19.58 -7.19
CA TRP A 122 -0.26 -20.43 -8.15
C TRP A 122 -1.06 -21.54 -7.45
N ARG A 123 -0.51 -22.18 -6.41
CA ARG A 123 -1.24 -23.19 -5.61
C ARG A 123 -2.44 -22.58 -4.89
N ASN A 124 -2.28 -21.41 -4.29
CA ASN A 124 -3.36 -20.71 -3.60
C ASN A 124 -4.44 -20.20 -4.55
N SER A 125 -4.12 -20.01 -5.82
CA SER A 125 -5.05 -19.62 -6.88
C SER A 125 -5.84 -20.79 -7.48
N HIS A 126 -5.73 -22.01 -6.93
CA HIS A 126 -6.64 -23.11 -7.30
C HIS A 126 -8.08 -22.74 -6.91
N PRO A 127 -9.09 -22.94 -7.79
CA PRO A 127 -10.44 -22.42 -7.60
C PRO A 127 -11.05 -22.68 -6.23
N ALA A 128 -10.99 -23.91 -5.73
CA ALA A 128 -11.55 -24.27 -4.42
C ALA A 128 -10.82 -23.58 -3.26
N ARG A 129 -9.48 -23.47 -3.33
CA ARG A 129 -8.67 -22.81 -2.31
C ARG A 129 -8.85 -21.30 -2.35
N HIS A 130 -8.89 -20.73 -3.55
CA HIS A 130 -9.11 -19.30 -3.77
C HIS A 130 -10.50 -18.88 -3.26
N ALA A 131 -11.55 -19.67 -3.49
CA ALA A 131 -12.88 -19.42 -2.94
C ALA A 131 -12.90 -19.47 -1.39
N ALA A 132 -12.14 -20.38 -0.78
CA ALA A 132 -12.02 -20.43 0.68
C ALA A 132 -11.30 -19.21 1.24
N LEU A 133 -10.24 -18.74 0.57
CA LEU A 133 -9.52 -17.50 0.94
C LEU A 133 -10.41 -16.26 0.78
N ALA A 134 -11.21 -16.21 -0.30
CA ALA A 134 -12.14 -15.12 -0.56
C ALA A 134 -13.19 -14.96 0.56
N LYS A 135 -13.69 -16.05 1.15
CA LYS A 135 -14.60 -15.98 2.30
C LYS A 135 -14.01 -15.19 3.47
N SER A 136 -12.77 -15.49 3.83
CA SER A 136 -12.10 -14.77 4.92
C SER A 136 -11.77 -13.33 4.51
N TYR A 137 -11.35 -13.12 3.25
CA TYR A 137 -11.01 -11.79 2.76
C TYR A 137 -12.21 -10.85 2.72
N ALA A 138 -13.36 -11.37 2.29
CA ALA A 138 -14.61 -10.63 2.19
C ALA A 138 -15.05 -10.05 3.54
N THR A 139 -14.75 -10.71 4.68
CA THR A 139 -15.09 -10.18 6.00
C THR A 139 -14.37 -8.88 6.33
N LEU A 140 -13.12 -8.68 5.85
CA LEU A 140 -12.43 -7.39 5.98
C LEU A 140 -12.99 -6.35 4.99
N ILE A 141 -13.23 -6.77 3.75
CA ILE A 141 -13.73 -5.89 2.68
C ILE A 141 -15.10 -5.31 3.02
N GLU A 142 -15.95 -6.09 3.68
CA GLU A 142 -17.30 -5.64 4.09
C GLU A 142 -17.28 -4.33 4.90
N HIS A 143 -16.27 -4.14 5.72
CA HIS A 143 -16.13 -2.98 6.61
C HIS A 143 -15.33 -1.82 6.01
N CYS A 144 -14.69 -1.98 4.84
CA CYS A 144 -13.69 -1.03 4.35
C CYS A 144 -14.22 0.40 4.18
N VAL A 145 -15.40 0.57 3.60
CA VAL A 145 -15.98 1.90 3.34
C VAL A 145 -16.47 2.55 4.64
N SER A 146 -17.21 1.81 5.48
CA SER A 146 -17.72 2.33 6.77
C SER A 146 -16.60 2.76 7.70
N GLU A 147 -15.54 1.96 7.83
CA GLU A 147 -14.38 2.29 8.67
C GLU A 147 -13.60 3.50 8.14
N HIS A 148 -13.46 3.64 6.81
CA HIS A 148 -12.86 4.84 6.23
C HIS A 148 -13.69 6.09 6.47
N ARG A 149 -15.01 6.02 6.25
CA ARG A 149 -15.90 7.16 6.47
C ARG A 149 -15.91 7.61 7.93
N ALA A 150 -15.96 6.65 8.86
CA ALA A 150 -15.88 6.94 10.30
C ALA A 150 -14.56 7.62 10.68
N LEU A 151 -13.43 7.06 10.24
CA LEU A 151 -12.12 7.62 10.56
C LEU A 151 -11.88 8.97 9.87
N ALA A 152 -12.37 9.16 8.65
CA ALA A 152 -12.26 10.42 7.93
C ALA A 152 -13.11 11.53 8.59
N ALA A 153 -14.27 11.18 9.14
CA ALA A 153 -15.09 12.12 9.92
C ALA A 153 -14.37 12.56 11.19
N ASP A 154 -13.79 11.60 11.94
CA ASP A 154 -13.01 11.91 13.14
C ASP A 154 -11.77 12.78 12.86
N ALA A 155 -11.16 12.60 11.69
CA ALA A 155 -9.94 13.32 11.27
C ALA A 155 -10.21 14.61 10.48
N ASP A 156 -11.46 15.06 10.38
CA ASP A 156 -11.88 16.21 9.53
C ASP A 156 -11.39 16.09 8.07
N ALA A 157 -11.42 14.86 7.54
CA ALA A 157 -10.90 14.51 6.22
C ALA A 157 -11.99 13.97 5.26
N SER A 158 -13.27 14.09 5.62
CA SER A 158 -14.39 13.56 4.83
C SER A 158 -14.42 14.12 3.40
N ALA A 159 -13.97 15.35 3.18
CA ALA A 159 -13.89 15.98 1.86
C ALA A 159 -12.90 15.28 0.90
N LEU A 160 -11.98 14.47 1.41
CA LEU A 160 -11.04 13.67 0.61
C LEU A 160 -11.65 12.37 0.09
N LEU A 161 -12.74 11.90 0.73
CA LEU A 161 -13.51 10.73 0.30
C LEU A 161 -14.63 11.17 -0.65
N ARG A 162 -14.75 10.49 -1.77
CA ARG A 162 -15.78 10.76 -2.78
C ARG A 162 -16.61 9.50 -3.00
N PRO A 163 -17.88 9.48 -2.63
CA PRO A 163 -18.78 8.34 -2.83
C PRO A 163 -19.31 8.29 -4.28
N ILE A 164 -18.38 8.29 -5.22
CA ILE A 164 -18.68 8.29 -6.66
C ILE A 164 -18.53 6.91 -7.31
N GLY A 165 -18.14 5.89 -6.53
CA GLY A 165 -17.84 4.59 -7.11
C GLY A 165 -16.62 4.61 -8.04
N TRP A 166 -16.52 3.58 -8.87
CA TRP A 166 -15.53 3.46 -9.95
C TRP A 166 -16.03 2.46 -11.00
N MET A 167 -15.39 2.39 -12.16
CA MET A 167 -15.84 1.50 -13.21
C MET A 167 -14.72 0.74 -13.92
N LYS A 168 -15.08 -0.43 -14.43
CA LYS A 168 -14.32 -1.19 -15.43
C LYS A 168 -14.91 -0.89 -16.80
N VAL A 169 -14.07 -0.65 -17.80
CA VAL A 169 -14.50 -0.46 -19.19
C VAL A 169 -13.89 -1.51 -20.09
N PHE A 170 -14.60 -1.83 -21.17
CA PHE A 170 -14.30 -2.97 -22.02
C PHE A 170 -14.25 -2.55 -23.49
N ARG A 171 -13.23 -3.05 -24.21
CA ARG A 171 -13.04 -2.82 -25.64
C ARG A 171 -13.67 -3.92 -26.49
N THR A 172 -13.91 -5.08 -25.90
CA THR A 172 -14.54 -6.24 -26.57
C THR A 172 -15.76 -6.74 -25.78
N GLU A 173 -16.79 -7.20 -26.51
CA GLU A 173 -17.99 -7.78 -25.91
C GLU A 173 -17.67 -9.06 -25.15
N SER A 174 -16.77 -9.89 -25.69
CA SER A 174 -16.37 -11.14 -25.04
C SER A 174 -15.73 -10.93 -23.67
N CYS A 175 -14.93 -9.88 -23.49
CA CYS A 175 -14.34 -9.53 -22.20
C CYS A 175 -15.41 -9.00 -21.23
N LEU A 176 -16.31 -8.14 -21.71
CA LEU A 176 -17.44 -7.64 -20.92
C LEU A 176 -18.32 -8.78 -20.41
N ASP A 177 -18.73 -9.71 -21.29
CA ASP A 177 -19.55 -10.85 -20.94
C ASP A 177 -18.88 -11.79 -19.93
N ALA A 178 -17.58 -12.01 -20.11
CA ALA A 178 -16.80 -12.85 -19.19
C ALA A 178 -16.75 -12.23 -17.78
N GLU A 179 -16.47 -10.95 -17.70
CA GLU A 179 -16.37 -10.22 -16.42
C GLU A 179 -17.74 -10.04 -15.77
N THR A 180 -18.81 -9.81 -16.55
CA THR A 180 -20.18 -9.73 -16.04
C THR A 180 -20.56 -11.01 -15.29
N ARG A 181 -20.29 -12.20 -15.87
CA ARG A 181 -20.54 -13.48 -15.18
C ARG A 181 -19.76 -13.62 -13.87
N VAL A 182 -18.56 -13.08 -13.81
CA VAL A 182 -17.75 -13.08 -12.58
C VAL A 182 -18.41 -12.20 -11.52
N VAL A 183 -18.81 -10.98 -11.89
CA VAL A 183 -19.43 -10.01 -10.96
C VAL A 183 -20.82 -10.48 -10.51
N GLU A 184 -21.62 -11.10 -11.37
CA GLU A 184 -22.89 -11.74 -10.98
C GLU A 184 -22.70 -12.81 -9.89
N ARG A 185 -21.61 -13.58 -9.96
CA ARG A 185 -21.25 -14.51 -8.90
C ARG A 185 -20.91 -13.77 -7.61
N TRP A 186 -20.11 -12.69 -7.66
CA TRP A 186 -19.79 -11.86 -6.50
C TRP A 186 -21.04 -11.25 -5.86
N HIS A 187 -21.98 -10.83 -6.68
CA HIS A 187 -23.29 -10.36 -6.20
C HIS A 187 -24.03 -11.45 -5.41
N ARG A 188 -24.13 -12.66 -5.97
CA ARG A 188 -24.82 -13.78 -5.29
C ARG A 188 -24.12 -14.23 -4.02
N GLU A 189 -22.78 -14.25 -4.00
CA GLU A 189 -22.01 -14.79 -2.86
C GLU A 189 -21.75 -13.76 -1.76
N TYR A 190 -21.61 -12.47 -2.12
CA TYR A 190 -21.14 -11.42 -1.20
C TYR A 190 -21.96 -10.13 -1.26
N GLY A 191 -23.04 -10.09 -2.01
CA GLY A 191 -23.89 -8.89 -2.14
C GLY A 191 -23.18 -7.71 -2.82
N VAL A 192 -22.18 -7.97 -3.69
CA VAL A 192 -21.48 -6.90 -4.43
C VAL A 192 -22.46 -6.19 -5.35
N GLU A 193 -22.65 -4.88 -5.16
CA GLU A 193 -23.46 -4.06 -6.03
C GLU A 193 -22.70 -3.69 -7.30
N CYS A 194 -23.33 -3.88 -8.46
CA CYS A 194 -22.75 -3.54 -9.74
C CYS A 194 -23.86 -3.19 -10.74
N GLU A 195 -23.67 -2.11 -11.49
CA GLU A 195 -24.51 -1.70 -12.62
C GLU A 195 -23.76 -2.05 -13.92
N SER A 196 -24.41 -2.84 -14.81
CA SER A 196 -23.89 -3.06 -16.16
C SER A 196 -24.25 -1.87 -17.04
N LEU A 197 -23.25 -1.26 -17.66
CA LEU A 197 -23.39 -0.06 -18.48
C LEU A 197 -23.30 -0.46 -19.96
N ASP A 198 -24.38 -0.22 -20.71
CA ASP A 198 -24.29 -0.24 -22.17
C ASP A 198 -23.49 1.00 -22.67
N PRO A 199 -23.13 1.06 -23.96
CA PRO A 199 -22.37 2.19 -24.50
C PRO A 199 -23.08 3.54 -24.38
N ALA A 200 -24.41 3.59 -24.36
CA ALA A 200 -25.16 4.82 -24.22
C ALA A 200 -25.11 5.35 -22.77
N ARG A 201 -25.34 4.46 -21.80
CA ARG A 201 -25.24 4.77 -20.37
C ARG A 201 -23.81 5.13 -19.97
N LEU A 202 -22.79 4.41 -20.47
CA LEU A 202 -21.39 4.74 -20.24
C LEU A 202 -21.06 6.16 -20.73
N ARG A 203 -21.53 6.57 -21.93
CA ARG A 203 -21.34 7.92 -22.45
C ARG A 203 -22.07 9.00 -21.64
N GLN A 204 -23.20 8.68 -21.02
CA GLN A 204 -23.87 9.62 -20.11
C GLN A 204 -23.05 9.89 -18.84
N MET A 205 -22.43 8.83 -18.28
CA MET A 205 -21.63 8.95 -17.07
C MET A 205 -20.24 9.54 -17.34
N GLU A 206 -19.62 9.15 -18.45
CA GLU A 206 -18.26 9.55 -18.88
C GLU A 206 -18.27 10.01 -20.34
N PRO A 207 -18.71 11.24 -20.61
CA PRO A 207 -18.90 11.74 -21.99
C PRO A 207 -17.60 11.91 -22.77
N ASP A 208 -16.47 12.06 -22.07
CA ASP A 208 -15.15 12.29 -22.68
C ASP A 208 -14.33 11.02 -22.87
N LEU A 209 -14.86 9.83 -22.55
CA LEU A 209 -14.22 8.56 -22.87
C LEU A 209 -14.39 8.20 -24.36
N ASP A 210 -13.48 7.34 -24.83
CA ASP A 210 -13.54 6.75 -26.17
C ASP A 210 -14.91 6.12 -26.45
N LYS A 211 -15.52 6.54 -27.55
CA LYS A 211 -16.87 6.12 -27.97
C LYS A 211 -16.94 4.71 -28.55
N THR A 212 -15.78 4.06 -28.78
CA THR A 212 -15.69 2.70 -29.33
C THR A 212 -15.81 1.60 -28.26
N LEU A 213 -15.84 1.99 -26.97
CA LEU A 213 -16.01 1.06 -25.85
C LEU A 213 -17.35 0.32 -25.97
N LYS A 214 -17.31 -0.98 -25.61
CA LYS A 214 -18.47 -1.89 -25.70
C LYS A 214 -19.40 -1.81 -24.50
N GLY A 215 -18.95 -1.17 -23.39
CA GLY A 215 -19.71 -0.99 -22.18
C GLY A 215 -18.81 -0.94 -20.96
N GLY A 216 -19.39 -1.04 -19.78
CA GLY A 216 -18.70 -1.01 -18.51
C GLY A 216 -19.44 -1.76 -17.41
N LEU A 217 -18.73 -1.93 -16.29
CA LEU A 217 -19.28 -2.39 -15.02
C LEU A 217 -18.98 -1.33 -13.97
N TYR A 218 -20.02 -0.74 -13.39
CA TYR A 218 -19.93 0.32 -12.40
C TYR A 218 -20.20 -0.22 -10.99
N PHE A 219 -19.35 0.14 -10.03
CA PHE A 219 -19.40 -0.30 -8.63
C PHE A 219 -19.74 0.89 -7.72
N PRO A 220 -21.03 1.16 -7.47
CA PRO A 220 -21.50 2.34 -6.75
C PRO A 220 -21.16 2.33 -5.25
N ALA A 221 -21.06 1.14 -4.65
CA ALA A 221 -20.83 1.00 -3.20
C ALA A 221 -19.36 1.23 -2.77
N SER A 222 -18.47 1.51 -3.70
CA SER A 222 -17.06 1.82 -3.45
C SER A 222 -16.84 3.32 -3.39
N ASP A 223 -15.85 3.77 -2.59
CA ASP A 223 -15.46 5.17 -2.54
C ASP A 223 -14.14 5.39 -3.32
N SER A 224 -13.93 6.63 -3.77
CA SER A 224 -12.65 7.07 -4.28
C SER A 224 -12.03 8.14 -3.38
N VAL A 225 -10.71 8.25 -3.38
CA VAL A 225 -9.94 9.21 -2.59
C VAL A 225 -9.28 10.20 -3.54
N SER A 226 -9.54 11.48 -3.34
CA SER A 226 -8.98 12.53 -4.20
C SER A 226 -7.48 12.74 -4.04
N ASP A 227 -6.95 12.48 -2.85
CA ASP A 227 -5.51 12.52 -2.53
C ASP A 227 -5.19 11.52 -1.41
N PRO A 228 -4.66 10.32 -1.75
CA PRO A 228 -4.30 9.31 -0.75
C PRO A 228 -3.25 9.77 0.26
N ASN A 229 -2.28 10.62 -0.14
CA ASN A 229 -1.29 11.13 0.80
C ASN A 229 -1.88 12.12 1.79
N ALA A 230 -2.73 13.03 1.31
CA ALA A 230 -3.44 13.97 2.18
C ALA A 230 -4.33 13.23 3.19
N LEU A 231 -5.00 12.14 2.78
CA LEU A 231 -5.81 11.32 3.68
C LEU A 231 -4.96 10.69 4.80
N VAL A 232 -3.83 10.06 4.47
CA VAL A 232 -2.93 9.47 5.49
C VAL A 232 -2.36 10.54 6.40
N THR A 233 -2.02 11.70 5.85
CA THR A 233 -1.52 12.84 6.64
C THR A 233 -2.59 13.37 7.60
N ALA A 234 -3.86 13.46 7.17
CA ALA A 234 -4.96 13.86 8.04
C ALA A 234 -5.17 12.85 9.19
N TYR A 235 -5.14 11.56 8.90
CA TYR A 235 -5.21 10.52 9.94
C TYR A 235 -4.03 10.58 10.91
N ALA A 236 -2.82 10.87 10.43
CA ALA A 236 -1.65 11.03 11.30
C ALA A 236 -1.76 12.28 12.19
N LYS A 237 -2.27 13.40 11.66
CA LYS A 237 -2.56 14.59 12.46
C LYS A 237 -3.63 14.33 13.53
N HIS A 238 -4.66 13.58 13.19
CA HIS A 238 -5.68 13.15 14.15
C HIS A 238 -5.07 12.28 15.26
N PHE A 239 -4.19 11.33 14.91
CA PHE A 239 -3.43 10.55 15.88
C PHE A 239 -2.66 11.44 16.87
N GLU A 240 -1.95 12.46 16.38
CA GLU A 240 -1.21 13.40 17.23
C GLU A 240 -2.15 14.27 18.08
N ALA A 241 -3.29 14.72 17.53
CA ALA A 241 -4.32 15.47 18.28
C ALA A 241 -4.93 14.64 19.43
N LEU A 242 -4.99 13.32 19.30
CA LEU A 242 -5.37 12.40 20.38
C LEU A 242 -4.27 12.19 21.44
N GLY A 243 -3.09 12.84 21.29
CA GLY A 243 -1.95 12.72 22.19
C GLY A 243 -0.91 11.68 21.79
N GLY A 244 -1.07 11.03 20.64
CA GLY A 244 -0.05 10.15 20.07
C GLY A 244 1.19 10.92 19.63
N ARG A 245 2.32 10.23 19.43
CA ARG A 245 3.58 10.89 19.04
C ARG A 245 4.20 10.20 17.84
N PHE A 246 4.49 10.98 16.81
CA PHE A 246 5.25 10.52 15.64
C PHE A 246 6.75 10.83 15.80
N PHE A 247 7.61 9.91 15.35
CA PHE A 247 9.06 10.03 15.39
C PHE A 247 9.68 9.58 14.08
N ILE A 248 10.64 10.34 13.60
CA ILE A 248 11.55 9.85 12.57
C ILE A 248 12.52 8.86 13.23
N GLY A 249 12.60 7.64 12.70
CA GLY A 249 13.44 6.58 13.27
C GLY A 249 13.65 5.42 12.32
N ASP A 250 14.53 4.51 12.72
CA ASP A 250 14.93 3.38 11.91
C ASP A 250 14.42 2.06 12.51
N ALA A 251 13.41 1.46 11.88
CA ALA A 251 12.85 0.17 12.27
C ALA A 251 13.90 -0.97 12.22
N ASP A 252 14.99 -0.81 11.49
CA ASP A 252 16.08 -1.76 11.43
C ASP A 252 16.88 -1.83 12.75
N THR A 253 16.70 -0.87 13.66
CA THR A 253 17.28 -0.87 15.01
C THR A 253 16.43 -1.60 16.04
N LEU A 254 15.28 -2.18 15.65
CA LEU A 254 14.42 -2.95 16.56
C LEU A 254 15.21 -4.08 17.24
N ARG A 255 15.15 -4.10 18.58
CA ARG A 255 15.88 -5.04 19.42
C ARG A 255 15.06 -5.51 20.62
N GLU A 256 15.64 -6.39 21.42
CA GLU A 256 15.02 -6.95 22.62
C GLU A 256 14.41 -5.88 23.52
N GLY A 257 13.27 -6.18 24.15
CA GLY A 257 12.46 -5.24 24.91
C GLY A 257 11.72 -4.23 24.01
N TRP A 258 11.56 -4.57 22.73
CA TRP A 258 10.89 -3.78 21.68
C TRP A 258 11.35 -2.32 21.69
N ALA A 259 12.67 -2.14 21.74
CA ALA A 259 13.31 -0.84 21.67
C ALA A 259 13.72 -0.51 20.22
N VAL A 260 13.53 0.74 19.81
CA VAL A 260 13.89 1.27 18.49
C VAL A 260 14.53 2.65 18.65
N ASP A 261 15.50 2.96 17.78
CA ASP A 261 16.20 4.24 17.82
C ASP A 261 15.53 5.25 16.87
N THR A 262 15.39 6.46 17.36
CA THR A 262 14.80 7.60 16.66
C THR A 262 15.71 8.83 16.80
N GLU A 263 15.44 9.87 16.02
CA GLU A 263 16.16 11.15 16.14
C GLU A 263 16.00 11.80 17.53
N ALA A 264 14.93 11.50 18.24
CA ALA A 264 14.64 12.00 19.59
C ALA A 264 15.24 11.13 20.72
N GLY A 265 15.89 10.00 20.39
CA GLY A 265 16.43 9.02 21.31
C GLY A 265 15.82 7.64 21.16
N THR A 266 16.11 6.74 22.10
CA THR A 266 15.59 5.37 22.08
C THR A 266 14.17 5.31 22.66
N ILE A 267 13.25 4.72 21.91
CA ILE A 267 11.87 4.46 22.32
C ILE A 267 11.72 2.98 22.63
N SER A 268 10.95 2.63 23.65
CA SER A 268 10.63 1.24 24.00
C SER A 268 9.20 1.08 24.49
N ALA A 269 8.64 -0.12 24.28
CA ALA A 269 7.29 -0.47 24.75
C ALA A 269 7.20 -1.97 25.07
N PRO A 270 6.23 -2.41 25.88
CA PRO A 270 5.92 -3.83 26.04
C PRO A 270 5.30 -4.44 24.77
N SER A 271 4.78 -3.63 23.87
CA SER A 271 4.14 -4.08 22.63
C SER A 271 4.70 -3.33 21.40
N VAL A 272 4.92 -4.06 20.32
CA VAL A 272 5.35 -3.49 19.02
C VAL A 272 4.50 -4.05 17.89
N VAL A 273 4.04 -3.17 16.98
CA VAL A 273 3.33 -3.56 15.77
C VAL A 273 4.21 -3.28 14.55
N VAL A 274 4.53 -4.30 13.78
CA VAL A 274 5.25 -4.18 12.51
C VAL A 274 4.23 -3.93 11.40
N ALA A 275 4.22 -2.70 10.86
CA ALA A 275 3.36 -2.24 9.78
C ALA A 275 4.17 -1.62 8.62
N LEU A 276 5.37 -2.17 8.37
CA LEU A 276 6.38 -1.62 7.45
C LEU A 276 6.09 -1.89 5.96
N GLY A 277 4.90 -2.42 5.63
CA GLY A 277 4.53 -2.73 4.25
C GLY A 277 5.54 -3.68 3.59
N PRO A 278 6.14 -3.32 2.44
CA PRO A 278 7.09 -4.19 1.73
C PRO A 278 8.40 -4.45 2.47
N TRP A 279 8.75 -3.65 3.46
CA TRP A 279 9.96 -3.84 4.28
C TRP A 279 9.70 -4.70 5.53
N SER A 280 8.45 -5.15 5.74
CA SER A 280 8.11 -6.03 6.88
C SER A 280 8.82 -7.37 6.82
N ASP A 281 9.12 -7.89 5.62
CA ASP A 281 9.87 -9.14 5.45
C ASP A 281 11.26 -9.06 6.10
N ARG A 282 12.00 -7.96 5.86
CA ARG A 282 13.32 -7.75 6.45
C ARG A 282 13.27 -7.72 7.98
N ALA A 283 12.30 -7.00 8.57
CA ALA A 283 12.13 -6.94 10.01
C ALA A 283 11.73 -8.30 10.59
N SER A 284 10.79 -9.01 9.93
CA SER A 284 10.33 -10.33 10.34
C SER A 284 11.42 -11.39 10.26
N ALA A 285 12.24 -11.37 9.20
CA ALA A 285 13.32 -12.33 9.00
C ALA A 285 14.37 -12.28 10.12
N ARG A 286 14.70 -11.08 10.61
CA ARG A 286 15.62 -10.91 11.77
C ARG A 286 15.05 -11.49 13.06
N LEU A 287 13.73 -11.57 13.17
CA LEU A 287 13.03 -12.22 14.29
C LEU A 287 12.75 -13.71 14.03
N GLY A 288 13.34 -14.28 12.97
CA GLY A 288 13.23 -15.70 12.64
C GLY A 288 11.94 -16.11 11.94
N TYR A 289 11.13 -15.16 11.41
CA TYR A 289 9.97 -15.46 10.58
C TYR A 289 10.38 -15.46 9.10
N ARG A 290 10.12 -16.56 8.41
CA ARG A 290 10.31 -16.69 6.96
C ARG A 290 8.94 -16.71 6.30
N LEU A 291 8.52 -15.56 5.81
CA LEU A 291 7.19 -15.37 5.27
C LEU A 291 7.22 -15.39 3.73
N PRO A 292 6.24 -16.00 3.07
CA PRO A 292 6.15 -15.98 1.61
C PRO A 292 5.62 -14.60 1.15
N LEU A 293 6.48 -13.59 1.27
CA LEU A 293 6.19 -12.21 0.88
C LEU A 293 6.98 -11.86 -0.39
N ALA A 294 6.32 -11.23 -1.34
CA ALA A 294 6.96 -10.67 -2.53
C ALA A 294 6.46 -9.25 -2.78
N VAL A 295 7.26 -8.48 -3.51
CA VAL A 295 6.90 -7.12 -3.90
C VAL A 295 6.40 -7.10 -5.34
N LYS A 296 5.20 -6.55 -5.55
CA LYS A 296 4.70 -6.17 -6.88
C LYS A 296 4.78 -4.66 -6.99
N ARG A 297 5.65 -4.16 -7.86
CA ARG A 297 5.81 -2.73 -8.09
C ARG A 297 4.74 -2.24 -9.07
N GLY A 298 4.47 -0.95 -9.06
CA GLY A 298 3.60 -0.29 -10.04
C GLY A 298 3.98 1.18 -10.12
N TYR A 299 3.68 1.78 -11.25
CA TYR A 299 4.04 3.17 -11.54
C TYR A 299 2.81 4.02 -11.71
N HIS A 300 2.92 5.32 -11.41
CA HIS A 300 1.93 6.28 -11.83
C HIS A 300 2.56 7.57 -12.35
N MET A 301 1.77 8.31 -13.11
CA MET A 301 2.03 9.64 -13.62
C MET A 301 0.73 10.44 -13.59
N HIS A 302 0.81 11.73 -13.27
CA HIS A 302 -0.35 12.63 -13.37
C HIS A 302 -0.31 13.39 -14.69
N TYR A 303 -1.49 13.64 -15.21
CA TYR A 303 -1.73 14.39 -16.45
C TYR A 303 -2.77 15.47 -16.23
N ALA A 304 -2.59 16.61 -16.89
CA ALA A 304 -3.68 17.55 -17.05
C ALA A 304 -4.72 16.96 -18.01
N PRO A 305 -6.01 17.20 -17.84
CA PRO A 305 -6.99 16.92 -18.87
C PRO A 305 -6.82 17.90 -20.03
N GLN A 306 -7.14 17.48 -21.27
CA GLN A 306 -7.09 18.36 -22.44
C GLN A 306 -8.35 19.24 -22.49
N GLY A 307 -8.16 20.57 -22.57
CA GLY A 307 -9.27 21.52 -22.67
C GLY A 307 -10.23 21.42 -21.50
N THR A 308 -11.50 21.17 -21.78
CA THR A 308 -12.58 21.06 -20.79
C THR A 308 -12.93 19.62 -20.42
N ALA A 309 -12.17 18.62 -20.90
CA ALA A 309 -12.43 17.20 -20.65
C ALA A 309 -12.41 16.89 -19.15
N ARG A 310 -13.36 16.05 -18.71
CA ARG A 310 -13.52 15.66 -17.31
C ARG A 310 -13.67 14.15 -17.20
N LEU A 311 -12.91 13.55 -16.31
CA LEU A 311 -13.11 12.19 -15.86
C LEU A 311 -13.87 12.24 -14.54
N ASN A 312 -15.12 11.73 -14.52
CA ASN A 312 -16.00 11.82 -13.37
C ASN A 312 -15.72 10.70 -12.35
N HIS A 313 -15.32 9.52 -12.83
CA HIS A 313 -15.06 8.33 -12.02
C HIS A 313 -13.66 7.78 -12.30
N PRO A 314 -13.04 7.04 -11.36
CA PRO A 314 -11.91 6.18 -11.70
C PRO A 314 -12.33 5.09 -12.69
N VAL A 315 -11.51 4.88 -13.73
CA VAL A 315 -11.79 3.97 -14.85
C VAL A 315 -10.64 3.00 -15.07
N LEU A 316 -10.90 1.71 -14.98
CA LEU A 316 -9.98 0.63 -15.32
C LEU A 316 -10.22 0.15 -16.75
N ASP A 317 -9.24 0.27 -17.63
CA ASP A 317 -9.21 -0.42 -18.92
C ASP A 317 -8.77 -1.87 -18.69
N VAL A 318 -9.73 -2.79 -18.73
CA VAL A 318 -9.51 -4.19 -18.32
C VAL A 318 -8.54 -4.90 -19.24
N GLU A 319 -8.68 -4.73 -20.56
CA GLU A 319 -7.85 -5.40 -21.55
C GLU A 319 -6.40 -4.91 -21.53
N ASN A 320 -6.15 -3.66 -21.13
CA ASN A 320 -4.83 -3.06 -21.10
C ASN A 320 -4.22 -2.94 -19.70
N GLY A 321 -4.98 -3.23 -18.64
CA GLY A 321 -4.48 -3.37 -17.26
C GLY A 321 -3.95 -2.08 -16.65
N TYR A 322 -4.53 -0.91 -16.97
CA TYR A 322 -4.22 0.37 -16.34
C TYR A 322 -5.48 1.08 -15.85
N LEU A 323 -5.31 1.95 -14.88
CA LEU A 323 -6.39 2.72 -14.28
C LEU A 323 -6.13 4.22 -14.46
N LEU A 324 -7.15 4.96 -14.90
CA LEU A 324 -7.22 6.42 -14.83
C LEU A 324 -8.08 6.82 -13.62
N ALA A 325 -7.56 7.71 -12.78
CA ALA A 325 -8.29 8.20 -11.62
C ALA A 325 -8.25 9.73 -11.56
N PRO A 326 -9.40 10.40 -11.41
CA PRO A 326 -9.42 11.83 -11.18
C PRO A 326 -8.92 12.12 -9.76
N MET A 327 -7.80 12.82 -9.65
CA MET A 327 -7.16 13.20 -8.38
C MET A 327 -7.18 14.71 -8.20
N ALA A 328 -6.91 15.19 -7.01
CA ALA A 328 -6.77 16.62 -6.73
C ALA A 328 -5.71 17.31 -7.62
N ARG A 329 -4.64 16.57 -7.99
CA ARG A 329 -3.55 17.05 -8.84
C ARG A 329 -3.84 16.94 -10.35
N GLY A 330 -4.86 16.23 -10.78
CA GLY A 330 -5.15 15.94 -12.19
C GLY A 330 -5.57 14.48 -12.40
N ILE A 331 -5.38 13.94 -13.58
CA ILE A 331 -5.71 12.54 -13.88
C ILE A 331 -4.49 11.67 -13.62
N ARG A 332 -4.59 10.73 -12.67
CA ARG A 332 -3.54 9.75 -12.36
C ARG A 332 -3.70 8.51 -13.24
N LEU A 333 -2.70 8.24 -14.06
CA LEU A 333 -2.55 6.97 -14.77
C LEU A 333 -1.72 6.03 -13.91
N THR A 334 -2.31 4.90 -13.49
CA THR A 334 -1.64 3.88 -12.67
C THR A 334 -1.50 2.59 -13.45
N THR A 335 -0.28 2.00 -13.46
CA THR A 335 0.03 0.77 -14.20
C THR A 335 -0.34 -0.50 -13.42
N GLY A 336 -0.29 -1.64 -14.12
CA GLY A 336 -0.43 -2.98 -13.57
C GLY A 336 0.68 -3.37 -12.59
N ALA A 337 1.26 -4.55 -12.74
CA ALA A 337 2.24 -5.09 -11.82
C ALA A 337 3.61 -5.34 -12.48
N GLU A 338 4.67 -4.98 -11.78
CA GLU A 338 6.04 -5.36 -12.11
C GLU A 338 6.62 -6.21 -10.98
N ILE A 339 7.08 -7.42 -11.30
CA ILE A 339 7.76 -8.31 -10.36
C ILE A 339 9.25 -8.00 -10.40
N ALA A 340 9.76 -7.42 -9.34
CA ALA A 340 11.16 -7.06 -9.17
C ALA A 340 11.54 -7.04 -7.69
N GLU A 341 12.83 -7.03 -7.38
CA GLU A 341 13.29 -6.81 -6.01
C GLU A 341 12.83 -5.43 -5.50
N CYS A 342 12.63 -5.34 -4.19
CA CYS A 342 12.09 -4.14 -3.54
C CYS A 342 12.85 -2.87 -3.92
N ASP A 343 14.17 -2.94 -3.91
CA ASP A 343 15.08 -1.81 -4.12
C ASP A 343 15.76 -1.79 -5.50
N ALA A 344 15.32 -2.67 -6.44
CA ALA A 344 15.81 -2.64 -7.82
C ALA A 344 15.52 -1.28 -8.49
N PRO A 345 16.36 -0.83 -9.44
CA PRO A 345 16.13 0.41 -10.17
C PRO A 345 14.73 0.51 -10.78
N LYS A 346 14.21 1.73 -10.92
CA LYS A 346 12.93 1.99 -11.60
C LYS A 346 13.02 1.63 -13.07
N THR A 347 12.01 0.94 -13.61
CA THR A 347 11.87 0.58 -15.02
C THR A 347 10.44 0.87 -15.49
N PRO A 348 10.04 2.15 -15.69
CA PRO A 348 8.66 2.54 -15.99
C PRO A 348 8.23 2.19 -17.43
N THR A 349 8.67 1.06 -17.97
CA THR A 349 8.37 0.60 -19.34
C THR A 349 6.88 0.32 -19.56
N GLN A 350 6.17 -0.16 -18.51
CA GLN A 350 4.71 -0.32 -18.58
C GLN A 350 4.01 1.02 -18.75
N LEU A 351 4.43 2.04 -17.98
CA LEU A 351 3.86 3.38 -18.08
C LEU A 351 4.03 3.95 -19.50
N ALA A 352 5.22 3.84 -20.06
CA ALA A 352 5.49 4.29 -21.43
C ALA A 352 4.65 3.53 -22.47
N ALA A 353 4.38 2.24 -22.24
CA ALA A 353 3.60 1.41 -23.16
C ALA A 353 2.08 1.70 -23.08
N VAL A 354 1.54 1.97 -21.89
CA VAL A 354 0.10 2.23 -21.71
C VAL A 354 -0.29 3.69 -21.93
N GLU A 355 0.63 4.65 -21.82
CA GLU A 355 0.32 6.08 -21.99
C GLU A 355 -0.35 6.41 -23.33
N PRO A 356 0.12 5.98 -24.52
CA PRO A 356 -0.57 6.26 -25.77
C PRO A 356 -1.97 5.62 -25.83
N ILE A 357 -2.17 4.47 -25.22
CA ILE A 357 -3.48 3.79 -25.14
C ILE A 357 -4.42 4.57 -24.21
N ALA A 358 -3.91 5.07 -23.09
CA ALA A 358 -4.65 5.88 -22.15
C ALA A 358 -5.06 7.24 -22.74
N ARG A 359 -4.19 7.85 -23.57
CA ARG A 359 -4.51 9.07 -24.33
C ARG A 359 -5.59 8.86 -25.39
N ALA A 360 -5.67 7.67 -25.96
CA ALA A 360 -6.76 7.28 -26.85
C ALA A 360 -8.07 7.00 -26.12
N LEU A 361 -7.99 6.55 -24.84
CA LEU A 361 -9.17 6.31 -24.01
C LEU A 361 -9.79 7.59 -23.46
N PHE A 362 -8.94 8.52 -23.01
CA PHE A 362 -9.36 9.80 -22.41
C PHE A 362 -8.39 10.91 -22.84
N PRO A 363 -8.87 12.14 -23.17
CA PRO A 363 -8.02 13.23 -23.63
C PRO A 363 -7.08 13.74 -22.53
N LEU A 364 -5.89 13.13 -22.43
CA LEU A 364 -4.81 13.53 -21.54
C LEU A 364 -3.93 14.59 -22.22
N ALA A 365 -3.63 15.69 -21.53
CA ALA A 365 -2.68 16.72 -21.97
C ALA A 365 -1.27 16.45 -21.40
N ASN A 366 -0.55 17.46 -20.94
CA ASN A 366 0.82 17.35 -20.46
C ASN A 366 0.92 16.55 -19.16
N ARG A 367 2.06 15.89 -18.97
CA ARG A 367 2.46 15.31 -17.67
C ARG A 367 2.62 16.43 -16.65
N LEU A 368 2.18 16.17 -15.42
CA LEU A 368 2.27 17.09 -14.29
C LEU A 368 3.37 16.71 -13.29
N ASP A 369 3.98 15.55 -13.47
CA ASP A 369 5.12 15.08 -12.71
C ASP A 369 6.35 15.00 -13.63
N ASP A 370 7.52 15.34 -13.10
CA ASP A 370 8.79 15.27 -13.85
C ASP A 370 9.22 13.80 -14.04
N GLU A 371 8.96 12.96 -13.04
CA GLU A 371 9.31 11.54 -13.06
C GLU A 371 8.14 10.64 -12.66
N ALA A 372 8.14 9.41 -13.19
CA ALA A 372 7.22 8.39 -12.76
C ALA A 372 7.44 8.02 -11.28
N TRP A 373 6.38 8.10 -10.49
CA TRP A 373 6.39 7.56 -9.14
C TRP A 373 6.29 6.03 -9.18
N MET A 374 6.96 5.36 -8.24
CA MET A 374 6.94 3.91 -8.13
C MET A 374 6.49 3.48 -6.71
N GLY A 375 5.43 2.68 -6.65
CA GLY A 375 4.95 2.02 -5.44
C GLY A 375 5.34 0.55 -5.36
N ARG A 376 5.40 0.05 -4.13
CA ARG A 376 5.77 -1.32 -3.79
C ARG A 376 4.63 -1.98 -3.02
N ARG A 377 3.93 -2.93 -3.63
CA ARG A 377 2.81 -3.63 -3.01
C ARG A 377 3.32 -4.88 -2.30
N PRO A 378 3.18 -5.00 -0.95
CA PRO A 378 3.59 -6.18 -0.20
C PRO A 378 2.57 -7.30 -0.39
N CYS A 379 2.90 -8.33 -1.15
CA CYS A 379 2.01 -9.44 -1.46
C CYS A 379 2.41 -10.71 -0.73
N THR A 380 1.51 -11.29 0.04
CA THR A 380 1.61 -12.65 0.57
C THR A 380 1.26 -13.67 -0.52
N ALA A 381 1.72 -14.89 -0.39
CA ALA A 381 1.49 -15.92 -1.42
C ALA A 381 0.02 -16.41 -1.48
N ASP A 382 -0.78 -16.15 -0.45
CA ASP A 382 -2.23 -16.41 -0.42
C ASP A 382 -3.07 -15.14 -0.62
N MET A 383 -2.41 -13.99 -0.79
CA MET A 383 -3.00 -12.66 -0.97
C MET A 383 -3.83 -12.14 0.21
N LEU A 384 -3.88 -12.86 1.33
CA LEU A 384 -4.45 -12.36 2.59
C LEU A 384 -3.40 -11.54 3.36
N PRO A 385 -3.78 -10.45 4.02
CA PRO A 385 -2.86 -9.73 4.91
C PRO A 385 -2.46 -10.58 6.12
N ILE A 386 -1.32 -10.26 6.72
CA ILE A 386 -0.91 -10.82 8.01
C ILE A 386 -1.32 -9.83 9.08
N ILE A 387 -2.30 -10.22 9.92
CA ILE A 387 -2.86 -9.39 10.97
C ILE A 387 -2.96 -10.24 12.24
N GLY A 388 -2.30 -9.81 13.32
CA GLY A 388 -2.40 -10.50 14.60
C GLY A 388 -1.09 -10.64 15.36
N PRO A 389 -1.11 -11.34 16.52
CA PRO A 389 0.07 -11.55 17.34
C PRO A 389 1.04 -12.53 16.69
N ALA A 390 2.32 -12.29 16.91
CA ALA A 390 3.39 -13.21 16.54
C ALA A 390 3.72 -14.10 17.74
N ARG A 391 3.06 -15.25 17.86
CA ARG A 391 3.00 -16.07 19.11
C ARG A 391 4.36 -16.49 19.66
N ARG A 392 5.40 -16.59 18.82
CA ARG A 392 6.77 -16.91 19.28
C ARG A 392 7.44 -15.76 20.04
N HIS A 393 6.92 -14.53 19.93
CA HIS A 393 7.49 -13.34 20.53
C HIS A 393 6.40 -12.54 21.25
N PRO A 394 6.22 -12.71 22.56
CA PRO A 394 5.23 -11.96 23.33
C PRO A 394 5.38 -10.44 23.11
N GLY A 395 4.26 -9.77 22.87
CA GLY A 395 4.23 -8.34 22.60
C GLY A 395 4.53 -7.93 21.12
N LEU A 396 4.90 -8.87 20.24
CA LEU A 396 5.06 -8.60 18.81
C LEU A 396 3.76 -8.85 18.06
N TRP A 397 3.40 -7.89 17.21
CA TRP A 397 2.21 -7.91 16.36
C TRP A 397 2.56 -7.60 14.91
N PHE A 398 1.83 -8.18 13.98
CA PHE A 398 1.98 -7.94 12.55
C PHE A 398 0.73 -7.31 11.95
N ALA A 399 0.93 -6.32 11.06
CA ALA A 399 -0.12 -5.64 10.30
C ALA A 399 0.42 -5.24 8.92
N PHE A 400 0.61 -6.21 8.02
CA PHE A 400 1.18 -5.97 6.68
C PHE A 400 0.74 -7.02 5.66
N GLY A 401 1.20 -6.89 4.42
CA GLY A 401 0.92 -7.88 3.38
C GLY A 401 -0.42 -7.66 2.65
N HIS A 402 -0.97 -6.43 2.68
CA HIS A 402 -2.28 -6.07 2.13
C HIS A 402 -2.32 -6.00 0.61
N SER A 403 -1.24 -6.36 -0.08
CA SER A 403 -1.16 -6.34 -1.54
C SER A 403 -1.51 -4.95 -2.11
N HIS A 404 -2.50 -4.85 -2.99
CA HIS A 404 -2.98 -3.58 -3.55
C HIS A 404 -4.07 -2.91 -2.70
N HIS A 405 -4.64 -3.61 -1.71
CA HIS A 405 -5.72 -3.13 -0.85
C HIS A 405 -5.24 -2.50 0.48
N GLY A 406 -3.98 -2.07 0.57
CA GLY A 406 -3.50 -1.40 1.79
C GLY A 406 -4.30 -0.16 2.15
N LEU A 407 -4.67 0.68 1.16
CA LEU A 407 -5.57 1.81 1.37
C LEU A 407 -6.95 1.30 1.79
N THR A 408 -7.57 0.43 1.03
CA THR A 408 -8.91 -0.13 1.29
C THR A 408 -9.04 -0.70 2.70
N LEU A 409 -8.04 -1.44 3.18
CA LEU A 409 -8.13 -2.20 4.44
C LEU A 409 -7.42 -1.54 5.63
N GLY A 410 -6.82 -0.36 5.46
CA GLY A 410 -6.08 0.32 6.53
C GLY A 410 -6.89 0.49 7.82
N PRO A 411 -8.05 1.16 7.80
CA PRO A 411 -8.84 1.41 9.01
C PRO A 411 -9.34 0.14 9.69
N ILE A 412 -9.91 -0.82 8.95
CA ILE A 412 -10.38 -2.09 9.54
C ILE A 412 -9.22 -2.91 10.15
N THR A 413 -8.03 -2.90 9.52
CA THR A 413 -6.83 -3.51 10.09
C THR A 413 -6.41 -2.83 11.38
N GLY A 414 -6.44 -1.49 11.40
CA GLY A 414 -6.13 -0.71 12.59
C GLY A 414 -7.06 -1.04 13.75
N ARG A 415 -8.36 -1.09 13.48
CA ARG A 415 -9.39 -1.48 14.45
C ARG A 415 -9.15 -2.90 14.98
N LEU A 416 -8.97 -3.87 14.09
CA LEU A 416 -8.78 -5.27 14.45
C LEU A 416 -7.54 -5.51 15.33
N ILE A 417 -6.41 -4.88 14.99
CA ILE A 417 -5.18 -4.93 15.81
C ILE A 417 -5.42 -4.31 17.18
N ALA A 418 -6.09 -3.16 17.24
CA ALA A 418 -6.35 -2.48 18.49
C ALA A 418 -7.27 -3.29 19.41
N GLU A 419 -8.37 -3.86 18.89
CA GLU A 419 -9.27 -4.76 19.61
C GLU A 419 -8.52 -5.96 20.20
N MET A 420 -7.65 -6.60 19.42
CA MET A 420 -6.84 -7.73 19.92
C MET A 420 -5.85 -7.31 21.02
N ILE A 421 -5.18 -6.16 20.89
CA ILE A 421 -4.20 -5.67 21.87
C ILE A 421 -4.88 -5.27 23.18
N THR A 422 -6.11 -4.74 23.12
CA THR A 422 -6.87 -4.32 24.30
C THR A 422 -7.76 -5.42 24.88
N GLY A 423 -7.84 -6.59 24.21
CA GLY A 423 -8.64 -7.73 24.69
C GLY A 423 -10.14 -7.57 24.46
N GLU A 424 -10.54 -6.70 23.52
CA GLU A 424 -11.93 -6.52 23.12
C GLU A 424 -12.39 -7.67 22.18
N ALA A 425 -13.71 -7.83 22.05
CA ALA A 425 -14.28 -8.68 21.02
C ALA A 425 -13.94 -8.11 19.64
N THR A 426 -13.39 -8.94 18.76
CA THR A 426 -12.96 -8.51 17.42
C THR A 426 -14.14 -8.41 16.47
N VAL A 427 -14.13 -7.37 15.64
CA VAL A 427 -15.16 -7.10 14.62
C VAL A 427 -15.24 -8.20 13.54
N VAL A 428 -14.11 -8.87 13.26
CA VAL A 428 -14.03 -10.03 12.38
C VAL A 428 -13.16 -11.12 13.03
N ASP A 429 -13.34 -12.39 12.63
CA ASP A 429 -12.46 -13.47 13.06
C ASP A 429 -11.01 -13.23 12.58
N PRO A 430 -10.02 -12.99 13.48
CA PRO A 430 -8.63 -12.75 13.10
C PRO A 430 -7.90 -14.04 12.70
N HIS A 431 -8.44 -15.23 12.99
CA HIS A 431 -7.76 -16.49 12.82
C HIS A 431 -7.24 -16.75 11.39
N PRO A 432 -7.97 -16.42 10.28
CA PRO A 432 -7.46 -16.59 8.94
C PRO A 432 -6.25 -15.71 8.58
N PHE A 433 -6.06 -14.61 9.32
CA PHE A 433 -5.02 -13.60 9.02
C PHE A 433 -3.74 -13.78 9.84
N ARG A 434 -3.71 -14.73 10.78
CA ARG A 434 -2.55 -14.97 11.63
C ARG A 434 -1.29 -15.35 10.83
N VAL A 435 -0.12 -15.06 11.38
CA VAL A 435 1.17 -15.38 10.77
C VAL A 435 1.44 -16.89 10.70
N GLU A 436 0.92 -17.67 11.65
CA GLU A 436 1.13 -19.11 11.78
C GLU A 436 0.44 -19.95 10.68
N ARG A 437 -0.28 -19.31 9.75
CA ARG A 437 -0.84 -20.01 8.56
C ARG A 437 0.20 -20.35 7.50
N PHE A 438 1.44 -19.84 7.67
CA PHE A 438 2.59 -20.08 6.80
C PHE A 438 3.62 -21.05 7.39
#